data_0e165070220451654d2fa863bbdf81bb
#
_entry.id   0e165070220451654d2fa863bbdf81bb
#
_cell.length_a   1.000
_cell.length_b   1.000
_cell.length_c   1.000
_cell.angle_alpha   90.00
_cell.angle_beta   90.00
_cell.angle_gamma   90.00
#
_symmetry.space_group_name_H-M   'P 1'
#
loop_
_entity.id
_entity.type
_entity.pdbx_description
1 polymer ?
#
loop_
_entity_poly.entity_id
_entity_poly.type
_entity_poly.pdbx_seq_one_letter_code
_entity_poly.pdbx_strand_id
1 'polypeptide(L)'
;MLFRSGVRVGEVVSGNSFVAADQTPAMRQTFPQALAADMESTALAQVSAARDVAFISVRGVSDLCGPQAGQDFHIDGSEAAAVSARTVLELAKQL
;
A
#
# COMPACT_ATOMS: atom_id res chain seq x y z
N MET A 1 10.51 8.26 13.02
CA MET A 1 9.54 7.33 13.64
C MET A 1 9.94 5.91 13.32
N LEU A 2 10.04 5.07 14.32
CA LEU A 2 10.39 3.68 14.16
C LEU A 2 9.17 2.81 14.45
N PHE A 3 8.88 1.92 13.51
CA PHE A 3 7.86 0.90 13.70
C PHE A 3 8.54 -0.43 14.02
N ARG A 4 7.78 -1.31 14.70
CA ARG A 4 8.24 -2.67 14.90
C ARG A 4 8.33 -3.39 13.57
N SER A 5 8.96 -4.57 13.57
CA SER A 5 9.25 -5.30 12.34
C SER A 5 8.01 -5.46 11.45
N GLY A 6 8.22 -5.44 10.15
CA GLY A 6 7.20 -5.64 9.15
C GLY A 6 6.57 -4.38 8.58
N VAL A 7 6.78 -3.23 9.21
CA VAL A 7 6.24 -1.96 8.70
C VAL A 7 7.30 -1.24 7.88
N ARG A 8 6.93 -0.82 6.68
CA ARG A 8 7.80 -0.06 5.79
C ARG A 8 7.15 1.27 5.45
N VAL A 9 7.96 2.29 5.33
CA VAL A 9 7.52 3.64 4.94
C VAL A 9 8.13 3.97 3.60
N GLY A 10 7.32 4.35 2.64
CA GLY A 10 7.81 4.68 1.32
C GLY A 10 6.69 5.02 0.36
N GLU A 11 6.99 4.91 -0.92
CA GLU A 11 6.10 5.32 -1.99
C GLU A 11 5.06 4.23 -2.30
N VAL A 12 3.82 4.66 -2.45
CA VAL A 12 2.72 3.81 -2.94
C VAL A 12 2.22 4.41 -4.25
N VAL A 13 2.12 3.59 -5.27
CA VAL A 13 1.50 4.00 -6.53
C VAL A 13 0.05 3.53 -6.58
N SER A 14 -0.78 4.26 -7.30
CA SER A 14 -2.22 4.02 -7.26
C SER A 14 -2.82 4.26 -8.63
N GLY A 15 -3.80 3.46 -9.01
CA GLY A 15 -4.48 3.58 -10.29
C GLY A 15 -5.84 2.95 -10.25
N ASN A 16 -6.54 2.99 -11.38
CA ASN A 16 -7.93 2.52 -11.47
C ASN A 16 -8.04 1.03 -11.77
N SER A 17 -6.92 0.35 -11.99
CA SER A 17 -6.92 -1.05 -12.39
C SER A 17 -6.07 -1.88 -11.43
N PHE A 18 -6.50 -3.11 -11.21
CA PHE A 18 -5.68 -4.08 -10.48
C PHE A 18 -4.39 -4.36 -11.25
N VAL A 19 -3.26 -4.36 -10.54
CA VAL A 19 -1.96 -4.65 -11.16
C VAL A 19 -1.81 -6.16 -11.27
N ALA A 20 -1.87 -6.65 -12.51
CA ALA A 20 -1.71 -8.07 -12.80
C ALA A 20 -0.24 -8.40 -13.10
N ALA A 21 0.06 -9.70 -13.13
CA ALA A 21 1.43 -10.19 -13.33
C ALA A 21 2.10 -9.64 -14.58
N ASP A 22 1.36 -9.52 -15.67
CA ASP A 22 1.88 -9.04 -16.95
C ASP A 22 2.19 -7.54 -16.93
N GLN A 23 1.63 -6.79 -16.00
CA GLN A 23 1.84 -5.35 -15.85
C GLN A 23 2.95 -5.00 -14.87
N THR A 24 3.33 -5.94 -14.03
CA THR A 24 4.28 -5.70 -12.93
C THR A 24 5.66 -5.25 -13.42
N PRO A 25 6.26 -5.86 -14.46
CA PRO A 25 7.58 -5.40 -14.91
C PRO A 25 7.59 -3.95 -15.38
N ALA A 26 6.57 -3.53 -16.13
CA ALA A 26 6.48 -2.15 -16.61
C ALA A 26 6.27 -1.18 -15.45
N MET A 27 5.47 -1.56 -14.47
CA MET A 27 5.24 -0.76 -13.27
C MET A 27 6.53 -0.56 -12.49
N ARG A 28 7.30 -1.62 -12.28
CA ARG A 28 8.57 -1.52 -11.56
C ARG A 28 9.60 -0.69 -12.30
N GLN A 29 9.57 -0.70 -13.64
CA GLN A 29 10.45 0.12 -14.43
C GLN A 29 10.07 1.60 -14.35
N THR A 30 8.79 1.90 -14.38
CA THR A 30 8.28 3.27 -14.32
C THR A 30 8.40 3.85 -12.90
N PHE A 31 8.15 3.04 -11.88
CA PHE A 31 8.15 3.46 -10.48
C PHE A 31 9.09 2.56 -9.66
N PRO A 32 10.41 2.70 -9.86
CA PRO A 32 11.37 1.74 -9.26
C PRO A 32 11.42 1.80 -7.74
N GLN A 33 10.95 2.87 -7.12
CA GLN A 33 11.00 3.02 -5.67
C GLN A 33 9.66 2.72 -5.00
N ALA A 34 8.65 2.34 -5.76
CA ALA A 34 7.35 2.02 -5.18
C ALA A 34 7.42 0.75 -4.34
N LEU A 35 6.87 0.81 -3.14
CA LEU A 35 6.79 -0.33 -2.23
C LEU A 35 5.50 -1.11 -2.41
N ALA A 36 4.46 -0.45 -2.89
CA ALA A 36 3.14 -1.08 -3.03
C ALA A 36 2.33 -0.38 -4.10
N ALA A 37 1.28 -1.05 -4.56
CA ALA A 37 0.31 -0.50 -5.49
C ALA A 37 -1.10 -0.71 -4.93
N ASP A 38 -1.95 0.28 -5.09
CA ASP A 38 -3.35 0.17 -4.70
C ASP A 38 -4.25 0.87 -5.72
N MET A 39 -5.53 1.00 -5.40
CA MET A 39 -6.51 1.54 -6.34
C MET A 39 -7.23 2.77 -5.80
N GLU A 40 -6.94 3.23 -4.59
CA GLU A 40 -7.70 4.30 -3.94
C GLU A 40 -6.86 5.48 -3.46
N SER A 41 -5.59 5.26 -3.18
CA SER A 41 -4.77 6.26 -2.47
C SER A 41 -4.63 7.57 -3.25
N THR A 42 -4.46 7.51 -4.57
CA THR A 42 -4.30 8.73 -5.36
C THR A 42 -5.52 9.63 -5.26
N ALA A 43 -6.72 9.08 -5.35
CA ALA A 43 -7.95 9.87 -5.25
C ALA A 43 -8.06 10.53 -3.88
N LEU A 44 -7.78 9.79 -2.82
CA LEU A 44 -7.83 10.31 -1.45
C LEU A 44 -6.77 11.38 -1.23
N ALA A 45 -5.56 11.16 -1.75
CA ALA A 45 -4.48 12.14 -1.63
C ALA A 45 -4.81 13.44 -2.36
N GLN A 46 -5.42 13.34 -3.54
CA GLN A 46 -5.80 14.53 -4.31
C GLN A 46 -6.86 15.36 -3.59
N VAL A 47 -7.86 14.71 -3.02
CA VAL A 47 -8.89 15.42 -2.26
C VAL A 47 -8.29 16.07 -1.02
N SER A 48 -7.42 15.36 -0.32
CA SER A 48 -6.74 15.89 0.87
C SER A 48 -5.89 17.11 0.55
N ALA A 49 -5.11 17.03 -0.54
CA ALA A 49 -4.27 18.14 -0.98
C ALA A 49 -5.11 19.38 -1.36
N ALA A 50 -6.24 19.15 -2.02
CA ALA A 50 -7.13 20.25 -2.41
C ALA A 50 -7.73 20.95 -1.19
N ARG A 51 -7.81 20.29 -0.05
CA ARG A 51 -8.32 20.83 1.21
C ARG A 51 -7.21 21.21 2.19
N ASP A 52 -5.96 21.16 1.75
CA ASP A 52 -4.80 21.47 2.58
C ASP A 52 -4.74 20.61 3.84
N VAL A 53 -5.06 19.32 3.68
CA VAL A 53 -5.04 18.33 4.75
C VAL A 53 -3.91 17.35 4.47
N ALA A 54 -3.09 17.08 5.48
CA ALA A 54 -2.04 16.07 5.37
C ALA A 54 -2.66 14.67 5.18
N PHE A 55 -1.99 13.84 4.40
CA PHE A 55 -2.51 12.51 4.05
C PHE A 55 -1.41 11.48 4.18
N ILE A 56 -1.79 10.32 4.70
CA ILE A 56 -0.94 9.13 4.72
C ILE A 56 -1.83 7.91 4.44
N SER A 57 -1.32 6.97 3.67
CA SER A 57 -1.99 5.70 3.43
C SER A 57 -1.30 4.61 4.25
N VAL A 58 -2.10 3.84 4.99
CA VAL A 58 -1.60 2.69 5.75
C VAL A 58 -2.28 1.45 5.20
N ARG A 59 -1.50 0.54 4.64
CA ARG A 59 -2.02 -0.62 3.91
C ARG A 59 -1.39 -1.91 4.40
N GLY A 60 -2.18 -2.97 4.39
CA GLY A 60 -1.69 -4.32 4.50
C GLY A 60 -1.51 -4.91 3.11
N VAL A 61 -0.37 -5.52 2.85
CA VAL A 61 -0.09 -6.15 1.55
C VAL A 61 -0.67 -7.56 1.55
N SER A 62 -1.58 -7.84 0.61
CA SER A 62 -2.24 -9.14 0.54
C SER A 62 -1.58 -10.08 -0.47
N ASP A 63 -0.88 -9.55 -1.47
CA ASP A 63 -0.18 -10.36 -2.46
C ASP A 63 0.99 -9.57 -3.05
N LEU A 64 1.83 -10.25 -3.84
CA LEU A 64 3.04 -9.65 -4.39
C LEU A 64 2.90 -9.23 -5.85
N CYS A 65 1.72 -9.35 -6.44
CA CYS A 65 1.46 -8.98 -7.84
C CYS A 65 2.39 -9.67 -8.84
N GLY A 66 2.94 -10.84 -8.48
CA GLY A 66 3.82 -11.61 -9.35
C GLY A 66 3.05 -12.64 -10.17
N PRO A 67 3.76 -13.42 -11.01
CA PRO A 67 3.13 -14.47 -11.81
C PRO A 67 2.38 -15.50 -10.99
N GLN A 68 2.75 -15.69 -9.73
CA GLN A 68 2.12 -16.63 -8.82
C GLN A 68 1.64 -15.91 -7.57
N ALA A 69 1.04 -14.74 -7.75
CA ALA A 69 0.63 -13.89 -6.64
C ALA A 69 -0.22 -14.63 -5.59
N GLY A 70 -1.11 -15.49 -6.04
CA GLY A 70 -1.94 -16.28 -5.13
C GLY A 70 -1.23 -17.47 -4.47
N GLN A 71 0.01 -17.77 -4.88
CA GLN A 71 0.80 -18.89 -4.37
C GLN A 71 2.05 -18.44 -3.63
N ASP A 72 2.70 -17.34 -4.10
CA ASP A 72 3.95 -16.86 -3.53
C ASP A 72 3.73 -16.23 -2.17
N PHE A 73 2.76 -15.36 -2.07
CA PHE A 73 2.39 -14.71 -0.83
C PHE A 73 0.96 -14.22 -0.96
N HIS A 74 0.12 -14.72 -0.09
CA HIS A 74 -1.27 -14.31 -0.07
C HIS A 74 -1.80 -14.41 1.34
N ILE A 75 -2.41 -13.34 1.84
CA ILE A 75 -3.16 -13.39 3.09
C ILE A 75 -4.60 -12.97 2.83
N ASP A 76 -5.49 -13.46 3.67
CA ASP A 76 -6.89 -13.10 3.62
C ASP A 76 -7.04 -11.57 3.74
N GLY A 77 -8.00 -11.01 2.99
CA GLY A 77 -8.27 -9.58 3.05
C GLY A 77 -8.60 -9.08 4.45
N SER A 78 -9.31 -9.87 5.25
CA SER A 78 -9.60 -9.49 6.63
C SER A 78 -8.33 -9.46 7.49
N GLU A 79 -7.39 -10.37 7.24
CA GLU A 79 -6.11 -10.38 7.93
C GLU A 79 -5.25 -9.18 7.54
N ALA A 80 -5.19 -8.85 6.25
CA ALA A 80 -4.49 -7.66 5.77
C ALA A 80 -5.08 -6.39 6.38
N ALA A 81 -6.41 -6.30 6.44
CA ALA A 81 -7.09 -5.17 7.05
C ALA A 81 -6.77 -5.05 8.54
N ALA A 82 -6.71 -6.17 9.25
CA ALA A 82 -6.36 -6.17 10.67
C ALA A 82 -4.93 -5.67 10.90
N VAL A 83 -3.99 -6.05 10.03
CA VAL A 83 -2.61 -5.57 10.11
C VAL A 83 -2.56 -4.05 9.93
N SER A 84 -3.26 -3.52 8.92
CA SER A 84 -3.26 -2.08 8.68
C SER A 84 -3.93 -1.33 9.86
N ALA A 85 -5.01 -1.86 10.41
CA ALA A 85 -5.69 -1.24 11.55
C ALA A 85 -4.78 -1.18 12.78
N ARG A 86 -4.05 -2.24 13.08
CA ARG A 86 -3.09 -2.24 14.19
C ARG A 86 -2.00 -1.21 13.98
N THR A 87 -1.52 -1.06 12.75
CA THR A 87 -0.50 -0.08 12.42
C THR A 87 -1.01 1.34 12.61
N VAL A 88 -2.26 1.62 12.22
CA VAL A 88 -2.88 2.93 12.43
C VAL A 88 -2.98 3.24 13.93
N LEU A 89 -3.40 2.27 14.74
CA LEU A 89 -3.49 2.47 16.19
C LEU A 89 -2.12 2.75 16.81
N GLU A 90 -1.10 2.05 16.35
CA GLU A 90 0.27 2.28 16.79
C GLU A 90 0.74 3.68 16.41
N LEU A 91 0.49 4.10 15.18
CA LEU A 91 0.85 5.43 14.70
C LEU A 91 0.15 6.52 15.50
N ALA A 92 -1.14 6.35 15.78
CA ALA A 92 -1.92 7.32 16.53
C ALA A 92 -1.36 7.56 17.92
N LYS A 93 -0.78 6.54 18.54
CA LYS A 93 -0.16 6.66 19.87
C LYS A 93 1.11 7.52 19.85
N GLN A 94 1.72 7.68 18.69
CA GLN A 94 2.97 8.45 18.53
C GLN A 94 2.72 9.90 18.12
N LEU A 95 1.50 10.23 17.80
CA LEU A 95 1.12 11.59 17.46
C LEU A 95 0.60 12.30 18.71
#